data_69f2e2d467eea9f668f96ad9bc4259d9
#
_entry.id   69f2e2d467eea9f668f96ad9bc4259d9
#
_cell.length_a   1.000
_cell.length_b   1.000
_cell.length_c   1.000
_cell.angle_alpha   90.00
_cell.angle_beta   90.00
_cell.angle_gamma   90.00
#
_symmetry.space_group_name_H-M   'P 1'
#
loop_
_entity.id
_entity.type
_entity.pdbx_description
1 polymer ?
#
loop_
_entity_poly.entity_id
_entity_poly.type
_entity_poly.pdbx_seq_one_letter_code
_entity_poly.pdbx_strand_id
1 'polypeptide(L)'
;MGKQRKTKNIDLTVGNITSSLWKFAVPLMLGNVLQQLYNLVDTWVVGHYIGDNALAAVGSSYTLMTFLTSIVIGLCLGSSAFLSMAYGKKNQDLIRNGIFISAVMIGSLAVILTGIIYIWMNPMIRLLQVPQETTAAMREYLFYVFIGFFATFLYNYVANVLRGIGNSVTPLFFLGISVILNIFLDLYFVLEIGRAHV
;
A
#
# COMPACT_ATOMS: atom_id res chain seq x y z
N MET A 1 -34.01 2.50 18.80
CA MET A 1 -32.88 3.16 19.47
C MET A 1 -31.59 2.44 19.07
N GLY A 2 -30.95 2.92 18.00
CA GLY A 2 -29.71 2.32 17.48
C GLY A 2 -28.51 2.78 18.30
N LYS A 3 -27.82 1.86 18.93
CA LYS A 3 -26.51 2.09 19.58
C LYS A 3 -25.50 2.51 18.49
N GLN A 4 -25.26 3.80 18.34
CA GLN A 4 -24.11 4.28 17.58
C GLN A 4 -22.85 3.71 18.24
N ARG A 5 -22.15 2.77 17.56
CA ARG A 5 -20.78 2.38 17.91
C ARG A 5 -19.93 3.64 17.76
N LYS A 6 -19.65 4.29 18.89
CA LYS A 6 -18.63 5.34 18.96
C LYS A 6 -17.30 4.70 18.54
N THR A 7 -16.93 4.84 17.29
CA THR A 7 -15.53 4.67 16.88
C THR A 7 -14.72 5.62 17.75
N LYS A 8 -13.84 5.06 18.55
CA LYS A 8 -13.04 5.78 19.55
C LYS A 8 -11.92 6.54 18.80
N ASN A 9 -12.32 7.58 18.04
CA ASN A 9 -11.36 8.51 17.47
C ASN A 9 -10.63 9.17 18.63
N ILE A 10 -9.33 9.02 18.66
CA ILE A 10 -8.50 9.68 19.66
C ILE A 10 -8.49 11.16 19.31
N ASP A 11 -9.11 11.99 20.13
CA ASP A 11 -8.99 13.44 19.96
C ASP A 11 -7.57 13.86 20.36
N LEU A 12 -6.73 14.05 19.35
CA LEU A 12 -5.32 14.44 19.54
C LEU A 12 -5.16 15.92 19.93
N THR A 13 -6.27 16.68 19.93
CA THR A 13 -6.24 18.12 20.25
C THR A 13 -6.40 18.40 21.75
N VAL A 14 -6.74 17.37 22.56
CA VAL A 14 -7.02 17.51 23.99
C VAL A 14 -6.25 16.48 24.79
N GLY A 15 -5.65 16.91 25.91
CA GLY A 15 -4.97 16.03 26.87
C GLY A 15 -3.44 16.06 26.82
N ASN A 16 -2.79 15.03 27.39
CA ASN A 16 -1.33 14.94 27.41
C ASN A 16 -0.80 14.55 26.02
N ILE A 17 -0.04 15.45 25.41
CA ILE A 17 0.50 15.32 24.04
C ILE A 17 1.32 14.03 23.90
N THR A 18 2.18 13.70 24.84
CA THR A 18 3.04 12.51 24.80
C THR A 18 2.20 11.22 24.77
N SER A 19 1.17 11.13 25.64
CA SER A 19 0.29 9.95 25.66
C SER A 19 -0.51 9.81 24.35
N SER A 20 -1.01 10.91 23.83
CA SER A 20 -1.74 10.93 22.56
C SER A 20 -0.85 10.53 21.38
N LEU A 21 0.40 11.01 21.37
CA LEU A 21 1.40 10.67 20.37
C LEU A 21 1.70 9.16 20.35
N TRP A 22 1.94 8.55 21.52
CA TRP A 22 2.19 7.11 21.62
C TRP A 22 1.00 6.28 21.20
N LYS A 23 -0.23 6.64 21.60
CA LYS A 23 -1.45 5.95 21.19
C LYS A 23 -1.67 5.97 19.68
N PHE A 24 -1.18 7.00 19.01
CA PHE A 24 -1.24 7.11 17.55
C PHE A 24 -0.07 6.41 16.86
N ALA A 25 1.14 6.54 17.38
CA ALA A 25 2.37 6.02 16.81
C ALA A 25 2.47 4.49 16.88
N VAL A 26 2.10 3.88 18.02
CA VAL A 26 2.20 2.43 18.20
C VAL A 26 1.43 1.64 17.13
N PRO A 27 0.16 1.93 16.80
CA PRO A 27 -0.53 1.27 15.71
C PRO A 27 0.13 1.46 14.35
N LEU A 28 0.72 2.63 14.08
CA LEU A 28 1.46 2.87 12.84
C LEU A 28 2.73 2.02 12.76
N MET A 29 3.49 1.95 13.84
CA MET A 29 4.70 1.11 13.92
C MET A 29 4.36 -0.37 13.73
N LEU A 30 3.32 -0.85 14.40
CA LEU A 30 2.82 -2.22 14.23
C LEU A 30 2.39 -2.50 12.79
N GLY A 31 1.72 -1.54 12.13
CA GLY A 31 1.35 -1.64 10.73
C GLY A 31 2.58 -1.79 9.82
N ASN A 32 3.61 -0.99 10.03
CA ASN A 32 4.84 -1.08 9.26
C ASN A 32 5.57 -2.42 9.50
N VAL A 33 5.62 -2.90 10.74
CA VAL A 33 6.22 -4.21 11.07
C VAL A 33 5.44 -5.34 10.39
N LEU A 34 4.11 -5.34 10.46
CA LEU A 34 3.27 -6.33 9.79
C LEU A 34 3.50 -6.32 8.27
N GLN A 35 3.62 -5.15 7.66
CA GLN A 35 3.88 -5.03 6.23
C GLN A 35 5.26 -5.58 5.85
N GLN A 36 6.28 -5.37 6.67
CA GLN A 36 7.61 -5.93 6.43
C GLN A 36 7.65 -7.45 6.63
N LEU A 37 6.94 -7.96 7.64
CA LEU A 37 6.80 -9.41 7.84
C LEU A 37 6.10 -10.07 6.65
N TYR A 38 5.04 -9.46 6.14
CA TYR A 38 4.36 -9.90 4.93
C TYR A 38 5.32 -9.97 3.74
N ASN A 39 6.05 -8.90 3.43
CA ASN A 39 7.01 -8.85 2.34
C ASN A 39 8.09 -9.94 2.47
N LEU A 40 8.53 -10.21 3.71
CA LEU A 40 9.51 -11.26 3.99
C LEU A 40 8.95 -12.66 3.69
N VAL A 41 7.71 -12.93 4.13
CA VAL A 41 7.04 -14.21 3.90
C VAL A 41 6.79 -14.43 2.40
N ASP A 42 6.28 -13.44 1.69
CA ASP A 42 6.05 -13.48 0.24
C ASP A 42 7.36 -13.79 -0.52
N THR A 43 8.44 -13.07 -0.20
CA THR A 43 9.76 -13.30 -0.80
C THR A 43 10.28 -14.70 -0.50
N TRP A 44 10.09 -15.20 0.73
CA TRP A 44 10.49 -16.55 1.11
C TRP A 44 9.70 -17.63 0.37
N VAL A 45 8.38 -17.46 0.26
CA VAL A 45 7.49 -18.39 -0.47
C VAL A 45 7.90 -18.46 -1.94
N VAL A 46 8.09 -17.32 -2.59
CA VAL A 46 8.53 -17.27 -4.01
C VAL A 46 9.88 -17.95 -4.19
N GLY A 47 10.88 -17.61 -3.36
CA GLY A 47 12.22 -18.18 -3.49
C GLY A 47 12.29 -19.67 -3.21
N HIS A 48 11.48 -20.16 -2.23
CA HIS A 48 11.52 -21.58 -1.83
C HIS A 48 10.77 -22.50 -2.79
N TYR A 49 9.63 -22.04 -3.32
CA TYR A 49 8.72 -22.90 -4.10
C TYR A 49 8.77 -22.67 -5.61
N ILE A 50 9.08 -21.47 -6.07
CA ILE A 50 9.04 -21.13 -7.50
C ILE A 50 10.46 -21.10 -8.11
N GLY A 51 11.47 -20.73 -7.30
CA GLY A 51 12.88 -20.79 -7.65
C GLY A 51 13.54 -19.43 -7.94
N ASP A 52 14.84 -19.49 -8.23
CA ASP A 52 15.73 -18.32 -8.29
C ASP A 52 15.35 -17.31 -9.38
N ASN A 53 14.90 -17.76 -10.54
CA ASN A 53 14.50 -16.86 -11.65
C ASN A 53 13.28 -16.02 -11.28
N ALA A 54 12.30 -16.62 -10.59
CA ALA A 54 11.13 -15.89 -10.11
C ALA A 54 11.50 -14.92 -8.99
N LEU A 55 12.38 -15.34 -8.07
CA LEU A 55 12.88 -14.48 -7.01
C LEU A 55 13.65 -13.28 -7.58
N ALA A 56 14.48 -13.49 -8.61
CA ALA A 56 15.18 -12.42 -9.29
C ALA A 56 14.23 -11.45 -10.02
N ALA A 57 13.16 -11.97 -10.64
CA ALA A 57 12.13 -11.15 -11.28
C ALA A 57 11.38 -10.28 -10.27
N VAL A 58 10.95 -10.86 -9.15
CA VAL A 58 10.28 -10.14 -8.05
C VAL A 58 11.21 -9.09 -7.45
N GLY A 59 12.47 -9.45 -7.14
CA GLY A 59 13.46 -8.54 -6.56
C GLY A 59 13.78 -7.35 -7.46
N SER A 60 13.95 -7.59 -8.77
CA SER A 60 14.19 -6.52 -9.75
C SER A 60 12.96 -5.62 -9.91
N SER A 61 11.76 -6.21 -9.87
CA SER A 61 10.50 -5.48 -9.95
C SER A 61 10.24 -4.62 -8.71
N TYR A 62 10.72 -5.06 -7.53
CA TYR A 62 10.54 -4.38 -6.26
C TYR A 62 11.07 -2.94 -6.28
N THR A 63 12.20 -2.69 -6.93
CA THR A 63 12.79 -1.34 -7.05
C THR A 63 11.85 -0.40 -7.79
N LEU A 64 11.30 -0.84 -8.92
CA LEU A 64 10.34 -0.05 -9.72
C LEU A 64 9.04 0.18 -8.95
N MET A 65 8.51 -0.87 -8.34
CA MET A 65 7.31 -0.82 -7.52
C MET A 65 7.45 0.14 -6.36
N THR A 66 8.55 0.06 -5.62
CA THR A 66 8.83 0.94 -4.46
C THR A 66 8.95 2.39 -4.91
N PHE A 67 9.63 2.67 -6.01
CA PHE A 67 9.76 4.02 -6.55
C PHE A 67 8.37 4.64 -6.84
N LEU A 68 7.53 3.92 -7.56
CA LEU A 68 6.19 4.42 -7.96
C LEU A 68 5.24 4.54 -6.77
N THR A 69 5.25 3.54 -5.90
CA THR A 69 4.43 3.56 -4.68
C THR A 69 4.85 4.72 -3.76
N SER A 70 6.14 5.03 -3.69
CA SER A 70 6.65 6.16 -2.89
C SER A 70 6.12 7.50 -3.36
N ILE A 71 5.96 7.71 -4.68
CA ILE A 71 5.34 8.92 -5.23
C ILE A 71 3.90 9.06 -4.73
N VAL A 72 3.12 7.98 -4.86
CA VAL A 72 1.72 7.95 -4.43
C VAL A 72 1.61 8.15 -2.91
N ILE A 73 2.41 7.45 -2.12
CA ILE A 73 2.42 7.58 -0.65
C ILE A 73 2.81 9.00 -0.24
N GLY A 74 3.80 9.61 -0.87
CA GLY A 74 4.21 10.99 -0.59
C GLY A 74 3.07 11.99 -0.78
N LEU A 75 2.29 11.85 -1.86
CA LEU A 75 1.12 12.69 -2.10
C LEU A 75 -0.03 12.41 -1.12
N CYS A 76 -0.24 11.12 -0.77
CA CYS A 76 -1.22 10.75 0.25
C CYS A 76 -0.85 11.32 1.63
N LEU A 77 0.43 11.35 1.99
CA LEU A 77 0.91 11.97 3.24
C LEU A 77 0.70 13.49 3.23
N GLY A 78 1.01 14.16 2.11
CA GLY A 78 0.73 15.59 1.95
C GLY A 78 -0.75 15.92 2.09
N SER A 79 -1.62 15.13 1.45
CA SER A 79 -3.07 15.24 1.60
C SER A 79 -3.52 15.01 3.05
N SER A 80 -2.98 13.99 3.72
CA SER A 80 -3.27 13.68 5.12
C SER A 80 -2.91 14.84 6.06
N ALA A 81 -1.76 15.51 5.84
CA ALA A 81 -1.35 16.67 6.61
C ALA A 81 -2.34 17.85 6.44
N PHE A 82 -2.77 18.12 5.19
CA PHE A 82 -3.79 19.13 4.92
C PHE A 82 -5.11 18.82 5.64
N LEU A 83 -5.59 17.57 5.53
CA LEU A 83 -6.82 17.12 6.17
C LEU A 83 -6.75 17.19 7.69
N SER A 84 -5.59 16.88 8.27
CA SER A 84 -5.34 17.01 9.71
C SER A 84 -5.50 18.46 10.19
N MET A 85 -4.97 19.42 9.45
CA MET A 85 -5.14 20.85 9.75
C MET A 85 -6.59 21.30 9.60
N ALA A 86 -7.29 20.84 8.55
CA ALA A 86 -8.71 21.13 8.35
C ALA A 86 -9.59 20.54 9.46
N TYR A 87 -9.25 19.33 9.91
CA TYR A 87 -9.93 18.65 11.02
C TYR A 87 -9.73 19.41 12.35
N GLY A 88 -8.50 19.88 12.63
CA GLY A 88 -8.22 20.71 13.80
C GLY A 88 -9.00 22.04 13.81
N LYS A 89 -9.25 22.63 12.64
CA LYS A 89 -10.10 23.83 12.47
C LYS A 89 -11.59 23.53 12.54
N LYS A 90 -12.01 22.27 12.64
CA LYS A 90 -13.42 21.82 12.62
C LYS A 90 -14.22 22.31 11.39
N ASN A 91 -13.52 22.55 10.27
CA ASN A 91 -14.13 23.06 9.04
C ASN A 91 -14.53 21.87 8.14
N GLN A 92 -15.81 21.49 8.20
CA GLN A 92 -16.36 20.34 7.48
C GLN A 92 -16.30 20.49 5.96
N ASP A 93 -16.52 21.70 5.44
CA ASP A 93 -16.49 21.95 3.99
C ASP A 93 -15.05 21.81 3.46
N LEU A 94 -14.07 22.29 4.22
CA LEU A 94 -12.65 22.15 3.87
C LEU A 94 -12.21 20.70 3.88
N ILE A 95 -12.68 19.89 4.85
CA ILE A 95 -12.40 18.45 4.92
C ILE A 95 -13.02 17.75 3.70
N ARG A 96 -14.31 17.96 3.43
CA ARG A 96 -15.01 17.29 2.34
C ARG A 96 -14.41 17.62 0.98
N ASN A 97 -14.16 18.91 0.71
CA ASN A 97 -13.56 19.35 -0.53
C ASN A 97 -12.10 18.87 -0.66
N GLY A 98 -11.35 18.89 0.44
CA GLY A 98 -9.98 18.38 0.49
C GLY A 98 -9.91 16.88 0.16
N ILE A 99 -10.80 16.05 0.73
CA ILE A 99 -10.90 14.62 0.41
C ILE A 99 -11.21 14.44 -1.08
N PHE A 100 -12.21 15.14 -1.61
CA PHE A 100 -12.60 14.99 -3.01
C PHE A 100 -11.47 15.40 -3.97
N ILE A 101 -10.91 16.59 -3.79
CA ILE A 101 -9.86 17.12 -4.67
C ILE A 101 -8.61 16.24 -4.62
N SER A 102 -8.16 15.85 -3.43
CA SER A 102 -6.98 15.00 -3.30
C SER A 102 -7.21 13.59 -3.85
N ALA A 103 -8.41 13.00 -3.68
CA ALA A 103 -8.76 11.71 -4.28
C ALA A 103 -8.68 11.75 -5.81
N VAL A 104 -9.27 12.78 -6.43
CA VAL A 104 -9.25 12.95 -7.88
C VAL A 104 -7.81 13.19 -8.37
N MET A 105 -7.07 14.08 -7.71
CA MET A 105 -5.71 14.45 -8.10
C MET A 105 -4.74 13.27 -8.01
N ILE A 106 -4.73 12.56 -6.88
CA ILE A 106 -3.81 11.45 -6.66
C ILE A 106 -4.27 10.22 -7.47
N GLY A 107 -5.59 10.00 -7.58
CA GLY A 107 -6.16 8.92 -8.39
C GLY A 107 -5.87 9.09 -9.88
N SER A 108 -6.01 10.30 -10.43
CA SER A 108 -5.65 10.58 -11.82
C SER A 108 -4.16 10.36 -12.07
N LEU A 109 -3.30 10.79 -11.14
CA LEU A 109 -1.87 10.53 -11.22
C LEU A 109 -1.54 9.03 -11.19
N ALA A 110 -2.20 8.25 -10.31
CA ALA A 110 -2.00 6.80 -10.25
C ALA A 110 -2.37 6.13 -11.58
N VAL A 111 -3.46 6.55 -12.22
CA VAL A 111 -3.86 6.05 -13.54
C VAL A 111 -2.85 6.45 -14.62
N ILE A 112 -2.38 7.70 -14.63
CA ILE A 112 -1.37 8.18 -15.57
C ILE A 112 -0.05 7.40 -15.40
N LEU A 113 0.43 7.23 -14.18
CA LEU A 113 1.64 6.47 -13.88
C LEU A 113 1.51 5.01 -14.36
N THR A 114 0.39 4.37 -14.09
CA THR A 114 0.11 3.01 -14.57
C THR A 114 0.15 2.95 -16.10
N GLY A 115 -0.47 3.90 -16.78
CA GLY A 115 -0.44 4.00 -18.25
C GLY A 115 0.97 4.19 -18.81
N ILE A 116 1.77 5.08 -18.20
CA ILE A 116 3.18 5.30 -18.57
C ILE A 116 3.97 4.00 -18.45
N ILE A 117 3.77 3.24 -17.36
CA ILE A 117 4.49 1.99 -17.15
C ILE A 117 4.14 0.96 -18.22
N TYR A 118 2.87 0.78 -18.56
CA TYR A 118 2.50 -0.16 -19.62
C TYR A 118 3.09 0.21 -20.97
N ILE A 119 3.15 1.51 -21.30
CA ILE A 119 3.75 1.99 -22.55
C ILE A 119 5.27 1.81 -22.55
N TRP A 120 5.92 2.07 -21.43
CA TRP A 120 7.38 2.14 -21.31
C TRP A 120 8.00 0.95 -20.56
N MET A 121 7.25 -0.12 -20.38
CA MET A 121 7.68 -1.31 -19.64
C MET A 121 9.01 -1.90 -20.18
N ASN A 122 9.11 -2.09 -21.50
CA ASN A 122 10.32 -2.65 -22.11
C ASN A 122 11.57 -1.74 -21.94
N PRO A 123 11.50 -0.42 -22.18
CA PRO A 123 12.60 0.50 -21.85
C PRO A 123 13.00 0.47 -20.38
N MET A 124 12.03 0.39 -19.46
CA MET A 124 12.29 0.35 -18.02
C MET A 124 13.01 -0.93 -17.60
N ILE A 125 12.60 -2.10 -18.11
CA ILE A 125 13.27 -3.36 -17.84
C ILE A 125 14.72 -3.33 -18.35
N ARG A 126 14.96 -2.74 -19.52
CA ARG A 126 16.33 -2.55 -20.05
C ARG A 126 17.18 -1.61 -19.19
N LEU A 127 16.59 -0.52 -18.70
CA LEU A 127 17.26 0.44 -17.81
C LEU A 127 17.70 -0.20 -16.49
N LEU A 128 16.90 -1.13 -15.96
CA LEU A 128 17.22 -1.91 -14.76
C LEU A 128 18.28 -2.99 -15.00
N GLN A 129 18.77 -3.15 -16.24
CA GLN A 129 19.80 -4.13 -16.63
C GLN A 129 19.47 -5.57 -16.19
N VAL A 130 18.19 -5.93 -16.28
CA VAL A 130 17.70 -7.26 -15.89
C VAL A 130 18.25 -8.32 -16.84
N PRO A 131 18.75 -9.47 -16.32
CA PRO A 131 19.22 -10.58 -17.14
C PRO A 131 18.14 -11.03 -18.14
N GLN A 132 18.56 -11.41 -19.37
CA GLN A 132 17.61 -11.79 -20.43
C GLN A 132 16.70 -12.96 -20.03
N GLU A 133 17.24 -13.91 -19.25
CA GLU A 133 16.54 -15.08 -18.75
C GLU A 133 15.35 -14.70 -17.84
N THR A 134 15.49 -13.61 -17.07
CA THR A 134 14.48 -13.14 -16.09
C THR A 134 13.51 -12.11 -16.69
N THR A 135 13.84 -11.54 -17.87
CA THR A 135 13.06 -10.44 -18.48
C THR A 135 11.61 -10.83 -18.75
N ALA A 136 11.36 -12.05 -19.25
CA ALA A 136 10.00 -12.51 -19.55
C ALA A 136 9.15 -12.64 -18.28
N ALA A 137 9.69 -13.28 -17.25
CA ALA A 137 9.02 -13.44 -15.95
C ALA A 137 8.77 -12.10 -15.27
N MET A 138 9.76 -11.17 -15.31
CA MET A 138 9.59 -9.82 -14.77
C MET A 138 8.48 -9.04 -15.49
N ARG A 139 8.41 -9.13 -16.82
CA ARG A 139 7.39 -8.46 -17.61
C ARG A 139 5.99 -8.94 -17.26
N GLU A 140 5.82 -10.25 -17.16
CA GLU A 140 4.55 -10.87 -16.78
C GLU A 140 4.15 -10.48 -15.35
N TYR A 141 5.07 -10.58 -14.41
CA TYR A 141 4.86 -10.14 -13.03
C TYR A 141 4.43 -8.68 -12.95
N LEU A 142 5.16 -7.76 -13.58
CA LEU A 142 4.83 -6.34 -13.60
C LEU A 142 3.45 -6.09 -14.22
N PHE A 143 3.09 -6.81 -15.29
CA PHE A 143 1.79 -6.66 -15.93
C PHE A 143 0.65 -6.91 -14.94
N TYR A 144 0.68 -8.02 -14.20
CA TYR A 144 -0.36 -8.35 -13.22
C TYR A 144 -0.34 -7.43 -12.00
N VAL A 145 0.83 -7.11 -11.49
CA VAL A 145 0.98 -6.24 -10.31
C VAL A 145 0.45 -4.84 -10.58
N PHE A 146 0.68 -4.29 -11.78
CA PHE A 146 0.16 -2.95 -12.13
C PHE A 146 -1.34 -2.91 -12.37
N ILE A 147 -1.99 -4.03 -12.66
CA ILE A 147 -3.47 -4.11 -12.59
C ILE A 147 -3.95 -3.82 -11.15
N GLY A 148 -3.25 -4.37 -10.16
CA GLY A 148 -3.55 -4.15 -8.74
C GLY A 148 -3.10 -2.78 -8.19
N PHE A 149 -2.30 -2.01 -8.94
CA PHE A 149 -1.72 -0.75 -8.43
C PHE A 149 -2.78 0.29 -8.04
N PHE A 150 -3.89 0.33 -8.78
CA PHE A 150 -5.01 1.21 -8.42
C PHE A 150 -5.65 0.85 -7.07
N ALA A 151 -5.78 -0.44 -6.76
CA ALA A 151 -6.26 -0.89 -5.45
C ALA A 151 -5.28 -0.51 -4.33
N THR A 152 -3.98 -0.64 -4.60
CA THR A 152 -2.91 -0.20 -3.69
C THR A 152 -2.98 1.30 -3.43
N PHE A 153 -3.19 2.12 -4.48
CA PHE A 153 -3.45 3.55 -4.33
C PHE A 153 -4.65 3.81 -3.43
N LEU A 154 -5.79 3.18 -3.72
CA LEU A 154 -7.03 3.40 -2.98
C LEU A 154 -6.86 3.07 -1.49
N TYR A 155 -6.23 1.93 -1.19
CA TYR A 155 -5.91 1.56 0.19
C TYR A 155 -5.04 2.62 0.88
N ASN A 156 -3.92 3.01 0.26
CA ASN A 156 -3.00 3.99 0.83
C ASN A 156 -3.67 5.34 1.03
N TYR A 157 -4.48 5.78 0.07
CA TYR A 157 -5.22 7.03 0.16
C TYR A 157 -6.20 7.03 1.35
N VAL A 158 -7.09 6.02 1.42
CA VAL A 158 -8.07 5.89 2.51
C VAL A 158 -7.38 5.76 3.86
N ALA A 159 -6.31 4.96 3.95
CA ALA A 159 -5.53 4.81 5.17
C ALA A 159 -4.93 6.14 5.63
N ASN A 160 -4.40 6.96 4.71
CA ASN A 160 -3.82 8.26 5.04
C ASN A 160 -4.90 9.30 5.41
N VAL A 161 -6.08 9.28 4.77
CA VAL A 161 -7.22 10.10 5.18
C VAL A 161 -7.63 9.77 6.62
N LEU A 162 -7.79 8.49 6.95
CA LEU A 162 -8.13 8.05 8.30
C LEU A 162 -7.08 8.47 9.33
N ARG A 163 -5.80 8.33 8.99
CA ARG A 163 -4.69 8.80 9.84
C ARG A 163 -4.73 10.32 10.04
N GLY A 164 -5.04 11.08 9.00
CA GLY A 164 -5.17 12.54 9.05
C GLY A 164 -6.27 13.02 10.01
N ILE A 165 -7.33 12.25 10.23
CA ILE A 165 -8.39 12.54 11.20
C ILE A 165 -8.17 11.86 12.57
N GLY A 166 -6.95 11.35 12.84
CA GLY A 166 -6.57 10.77 14.13
C GLY A 166 -6.90 9.28 14.32
N ASN A 167 -7.34 8.57 13.26
CA ASN A 167 -7.67 7.16 13.33
C ASN A 167 -6.56 6.30 12.68
N SER A 168 -5.60 5.84 13.48
CA SER A 168 -4.54 4.92 13.04
C SER A 168 -4.88 3.44 13.23
N VAL A 169 -5.90 3.11 14.02
CA VAL A 169 -6.26 1.73 14.36
C VAL A 169 -7.02 1.04 13.25
N THR A 170 -7.95 1.76 12.60
CA THR A 170 -8.76 1.17 11.52
C THR A 170 -7.91 0.72 10.33
N PRO A 171 -6.95 1.51 9.79
CA PRO A 171 -6.05 1.02 8.75
C PRO A 171 -5.22 -0.19 9.18
N LEU A 172 -4.75 -0.23 10.45
CA LEU A 172 -4.00 -1.36 10.98
C LEU A 172 -4.84 -2.65 10.97
N PHE A 173 -6.11 -2.56 11.38
CA PHE A 173 -7.01 -3.72 11.39
C PHE A 173 -7.23 -4.30 9.99
N PHE A 174 -7.51 -3.44 8.99
CA PHE A 174 -7.65 -3.88 7.60
C PHE A 174 -6.34 -4.42 7.02
N LEU A 175 -5.20 -3.81 7.37
CA LEU A 175 -3.89 -4.35 6.99
C LEU A 175 -3.67 -5.75 7.57
N GLY A 176 -4.00 -5.96 8.83
CA GLY A 176 -3.88 -7.28 9.47
C GLY A 176 -4.70 -8.36 8.76
N ILE A 177 -5.96 -8.04 8.38
CA ILE A 177 -6.80 -8.96 7.59
C ILE A 177 -6.15 -9.24 6.24
N SER A 178 -5.66 -8.20 5.55
CA SER A 178 -5.02 -8.34 4.23
C SER A 178 -3.77 -9.20 4.30
N VAL A 179 -2.93 -9.04 5.33
CA VAL A 179 -1.72 -9.86 5.52
C VAL A 179 -2.05 -11.33 5.72
N ILE A 180 -3.05 -11.65 6.58
CA ILE A 180 -3.47 -13.03 6.81
C ILE A 180 -4.02 -13.65 5.53
N LEU A 181 -4.89 -12.92 4.82
CA LEU A 181 -5.49 -13.40 3.58
C LEU A 181 -4.43 -13.61 2.50
N ASN A 182 -3.46 -12.71 2.39
CA ASN A 182 -2.38 -12.82 1.41
C ASN A 182 -1.51 -14.05 1.68
N ILE A 183 -1.00 -14.24 2.91
CA ILE A 183 -0.20 -15.42 3.28
C ILE A 183 -0.97 -16.72 2.95
N PHE A 184 -2.27 -16.75 3.25
CA PHE A 184 -3.10 -17.91 2.93
C PHE A 184 -3.20 -18.14 1.41
N LEU A 185 -3.44 -17.10 0.63
CA LEU A 185 -3.53 -17.17 -0.84
C LEU A 185 -2.19 -17.55 -1.46
N ASP A 186 -1.08 -16.96 -1.01
CA ASP A 186 0.27 -17.28 -1.52
C ASP A 186 0.56 -18.78 -1.32
N LEU A 187 0.35 -19.30 -0.11
CA LEU A 187 0.54 -20.72 0.16
C LEU A 187 -0.41 -21.60 -0.66
N TYR A 188 -1.68 -21.21 -0.77
CA TYR A 188 -2.66 -21.97 -1.55
C TYR A 188 -2.27 -22.02 -3.03
N PHE A 189 -2.00 -20.88 -3.65
CA PHE A 189 -1.67 -20.84 -5.08
C PHE A 189 -0.32 -21.49 -5.37
N VAL A 190 0.67 -21.30 -4.53
CA VAL A 190 1.99 -21.89 -4.75
C VAL A 190 1.98 -23.40 -4.51
N LEU A 191 1.28 -23.90 -3.50
CA LEU A 191 1.21 -25.34 -3.20
C LEU A 191 0.29 -26.12 -4.14
N GLU A 192 -0.84 -25.53 -4.56
CA GLU A 192 -1.80 -26.19 -5.44
C GLU A 192 -1.46 -26.02 -6.91
N ILE A 193 -1.15 -24.80 -7.35
CA ILE A 193 -0.89 -24.49 -8.77
C ILE A 193 0.57 -24.76 -9.13
N GLY A 194 1.53 -24.47 -8.22
CA GLY A 194 2.95 -24.77 -8.43
C GLY A 194 3.22 -26.28 -8.58
N ARG A 195 2.45 -27.15 -7.91
CA ARG A 195 2.54 -28.61 -8.10
C ARG A 195 1.98 -29.12 -9.43
N ALA A 196 1.11 -28.35 -10.07
CA ALA A 196 0.50 -28.75 -11.35
C ALA A 196 1.42 -28.53 -12.57
N HIS A 197 2.56 -27.87 -12.37
CA HIS A 197 3.53 -27.56 -13.43
C HIS A 197 4.89 -28.26 -13.24
N VAL A 198 5.01 -29.16 -12.28
CA VAL A 198 6.11 -30.11 -12.11
C VAL A 198 5.64 -31.52 -12.43
#